data_95d57d1edb9c4c1650c085404a008d6a
#
_entry.id   95d57d1edb9c4c1650c085404a008d6a
#
_cell.length_a   1.000
_cell.length_b   1.000
_cell.length_c   1.000
_cell.angle_alpha   90.00
_cell.angle_beta   90.00
_cell.angle_gamma   90.00
#
_symmetry.space_group_name_H-M   'P 1'
#
loop_
_entity.id
_entity.type
_entity.pdbx_description
1 polymer ?
#
loop_
_entity_poly.entity_id
_entity_poly.type
_entity_poly.pdbx_seq_one_letter_code
_entity_poly.pdbx_strand_id
1 'polypeptide(L)'
;MSQAAAQQPSRKKAVLSLLVLLALTCIIVFTFKDHWAEITAALAQLSVWQVLAVLAVGLSYPLLEGCVAWVIVRSRLPQFTLRQGLDVGWCGTFGNVVTLGAGAVPVQLYYLHKAGLPLGPGAGLMTLEYVFHKSTVLLYATVMLLLQHRWLAANTTGVMRYLPMAYAVVAVIIVALVLLCVSPLVQNLARWLLGFLPKTEKWQQRRADWLEQLEVLGTESRRLLADKPRCLKIFALQALKLFGLFCLPYLCIRFMGLSPLGFWQVQLLTSLMLFVSNALPNVAGMGSIETAFLLVFGSFLKRGEVMSVLMLYRIASYYVVFAASAVGFFIAQRHLAQMEPPKEG
;
A
#
# COMPACT_ATOMS: atom_id res chain seq x y z
N MET A 1 -30.45 13.98 -2.47
CA MET A 1 -29.74 13.36 -1.34
C MET A 1 -30.03 11.86 -1.36
N SER A 2 -29.24 11.12 -2.10
CA SER A 2 -29.32 9.65 -2.11
C SER A 2 -28.22 9.16 -1.18
N GLN A 3 -28.58 8.59 -0.06
CA GLN A 3 -27.71 7.86 0.85
C GLN A 3 -27.10 6.69 0.06
N ALA A 4 -25.87 6.85 -0.40
CA ALA A 4 -25.03 5.71 -0.73
C ALA A 4 -24.74 5.01 0.62
N ALA A 5 -25.69 4.23 1.11
CA ALA A 5 -25.50 3.33 2.21
C ALA A 5 -24.25 2.51 1.88
N ALA A 6 -23.24 2.59 2.74
CA ALA A 6 -22.09 1.70 2.70
C ALA A 6 -22.65 0.27 2.76
N GLN A 7 -22.84 -0.35 1.59
CA GLN A 7 -23.35 -1.70 1.48
C GLN A 7 -22.33 -2.60 2.18
N GLN A 8 -22.73 -3.15 3.32
CA GLN A 8 -21.97 -4.26 3.91
C GLN A 8 -21.75 -5.29 2.81
N PRO A 9 -20.50 -5.75 2.60
CA PRO A 9 -20.22 -6.75 1.58
C PRO A 9 -21.14 -7.93 1.82
N SER A 10 -21.96 -8.29 0.82
CA SER A 10 -22.88 -9.42 0.97
C SER A 10 -22.05 -10.64 1.36
N ARG A 11 -22.57 -11.49 2.25
CA ARG A 11 -21.86 -12.73 2.68
C ARG A 11 -21.31 -13.52 1.49
N LYS A 12 -22.02 -13.53 0.36
CA LYS A 12 -21.58 -14.16 -0.90
C LYS A 12 -20.29 -13.52 -1.46
N LYS A 13 -20.18 -12.18 -1.44
CA LYS A 13 -18.94 -11.49 -1.91
C LYS A 13 -17.78 -11.75 -0.97
N ALA A 14 -17.98 -11.77 0.33
CA ALA A 14 -16.95 -12.08 1.32
C ALA A 14 -16.46 -13.53 1.17
N VAL A 15 -17.36 -14.50 1.01
CA VAL A 15 -17.02 -15.90 0.76
C VAL A 15 -16.30 -16.07 -0.56
N LEU A 16 -16.73 -15.41 -1.64
CA LEU A 16 -16.05 -15.44 -2.93
C LEU A 16 -14.63 -14.88 -2.82
N SER A 17 -14.44 -13.76 -2.14
CA SER A 17 -13.11 -13.17 -1.90
C SER A 17 -12.20 -14.11 -1.13
N LEU A 18 -12.74 -14.79 -0.11
CA LEU A 18 -11.98 -15.80 0.65
C LEU A 18 -11.61 -17.00 -0.22
N LEU A 19 -12.52 -17.49 -1.05
CA LEU A 19 -12.25 -18.59 -1.98
C LEU A 19 -11.17 -18.21 -3.01
N VAL A 20 -11.23 -17.02 -3.57
CA VAL A 20 -10.20 -16.52 -4.49
C VAL A 20 -8.85 -16.37 -3.78
N LEU A 21 -8.83 -15.84 -2.54
CA LEU A 21 -7.61 -15.77 -1.74
C LEU A 21 -7.01 -17.15 -1.48
N LEU A 22 -7.84 -18.14 -1.11
CA LEU A 22 -7.42 -19.52 -0.94
C LEU A 22 -6.88 -20.13 -2.24
N ALA A 23 -7.57 -19.90 -3.37
CA ALA A 23 -7.13 -20.39 -4.66
C ALA A 23 -5.77 -19.80 -5.05
N LEU A 24 -5.58 -18.47 -4.88
CA LEU A 24 -4.30 -17.81 -5.13
C LEU A 24 -3.19 -18.32 -4.21
N THR A 25 -3.48 -18.53 -2.93
CA THR A 25 -2.51 -19.14 -2.00
C THR A 25 -2.14 -20.55 -2.44
N CYS A 26 -3.10 -21.37 -2.86
CA CYS A 26 -2.84 -22.70 -3.40
C CYS A 26 -1.98 -22.64 -4.66
N ILE A 27 -2.24 -21.72 -5.58
CA ILE A 27 -1.43 -21.52 -6.79
C ILE A 27 0.02 -21.18 -6.42
N ILE A 28 0.22 -20.28 -5.43
CA ILE A 28 1.56 -19.92 -4.96
C ILE A 28 2.25 -21.14 -4.36
N VAL A 29 1.60 -21.86 -3.45
CA VAL A 29 2.15 -23.10 -2.85
C VAL A 29 2.51 -24.12 -3.93
N PHE A 30 1.65 -24.30 -4.94
CA PHE A 30 1.91 -25.20 -6.06
C PHE A 30 3.09 -24.76 -6.92
N THR A 31 3.23 -23.45 -7.15
CA THR A 31 4.38 -22.89 -7.92
C THR A 31 5.71 -23.10 -7.20
N PHE A 32 5.70 -23.10 -5.86
CA PHE A 32 6.89 -23.29 -5.04
C PHE A 32 7.17 -24.77 -4.67
N LYS A 33 6.30 -25.71 -5.04
CA LYS A 33 6.40 -27.13 -4.60
C LYS A 33 7.75 -27.77 -4.92
N ASP A 34 8.31 -27.46 -6.09
CA ASP A 34 9.58 -28.06 -6.56
C ASP A 34 10.80 -27.52 -5.81
N HIS A 35 10.65 -26.39 -5.10
CA HIS A 35 11.69 -25.76 -4.27
C HIS A 35 11.37 -25.82 -2.76
N TRP A 36 10.34 -26.58 -2.37
CA TRP A 36 9.89 -26.60 -0.98
C TRP A 36 10.96 -27.13 -0.01
N ALA A 37 11.71 -28.14 -0.42
CA ALA A 37 12.81 -28.66 0.38
C ALA A 37 13.93 -27.62 0.59
N GLU A 38 14.29 -26.86 -0.46
CA GLU A 38 15.29 -25.79 -0.37
C GLU A 38 14.79 -24.64 0.53
N ILE A 39 13.51 -24.26 0.38
CA ILE A 39 12.87 -23.21 1.19
C ILE A 39 12.86 -23.61 2.67
N THR A 40 12.41 -24.81 2.99
CA THR A 40 12.34 -25.30 4.38
C THR A 40 13.72 -25.46 4.99
N ALA A 41 14.71 -25.96 4.24
CA ALA A 41 16.08 -26.03 4.70
C ALA A 41 16.69 -24.65 4.99
N ALA A 42 16.44 -23.66 4.13
CA ALA A 42 16.90 -22.30 4.34
C ALA A 42 16.22 -21.62 5.55
N LEU A 43 14.92 -21.84 5.73
CA LEU A 43 14.18 -21.32 6.89
C LEU A 43 14.61 -21.98 8.21
N ALA A 44 14.92 -23.30 8.18
CA ALA A 44 15.36 -24.04 9.35
C ALA A 44 16.74 -23.58 9.88
N GLN A 45 17.54 -22.92 9.06
CA GLN A 45 18.84 -22.36 9.46
C GLN A 45 18.70 -21.03 10.22
N LEU A 46 17.53 -20.40 10.20
CA LEU A 46 17.31 -19.11 10.86
C LEU A 46 17.15 -19.31 12.37
N SER A 47 17.83 -18.48 13.13
CA SER A 47 17.58 -18.37 14.58
C SER A 47 16.21 -17.75 14.85
N VAL A 48 15.62 -18.09 15.99
CA VAL A 48 14.33 -17.51 16.44
C VAL A 48 14.39 -15.96 16.45
N TRP A 49 15.50 -15.38 16.85
CA TRP A 49 15.68 -13.92 16.86
C TRP A 49 15.69 -13.30 15.49
N GLN A 50 16.27 -13.96 14.49
CA GLN A 50 16.25 -13.52 13.10
C GLN A 50 14.82 -13.53 12.54
N VAL A 51 14.06 -14.59 12.80
CA VAL A 51 12.65 -14.67 12.42
C VAL A 51 11.86 -13.55 13.10
N LEU A 52 11.99 -13.39 14.44
CA LEU A 52 11.29 -12.33 15.17
C LEU A 52 11.65 -10.93 14.64
N ALA A 53 12.91 -10.66 14.31
CA ALA A 53 13.34 -9.39 13.75
C ALA A 53 12.67 -9.10 12.39
N VAL A 54 12.63 -10.08 11.50
CA VAL A 54 11.98 -9.94 10.17
C VAL A 54 10.47 -9.73 10.36
N LEU A 55 9.81 -10.47 11.25
CA LEU A 55 8.39 -10.31 11.55
C LEU A 55 8.07 -8.95 12.19
N ALA A 56 8.90 -8.48 13.12
CA ALA A 56 8.73 -7.16 13.76
C ALA A 56 8.82 -6.03 12.74
N VAL A 57 9.77 -6.10 11.80
CA VAL A 57 9.88 -5.14 10.70
C VAL A 57 8.66 -5.21 9.80
N GLY A 58 8.16 -6.40 9.45
CA GLY A 58 6.94 -6.55 8.68
C GLY A 58 5.71 -5.94 9.36
N LEU A 59 5.53 -6.22 10.66
CA LEU A 59 4.42 -5.69 11.45
C LEU A 59 4.52 -4.18 11.71
N SER A 60 5.71 -3.58 11.58
CA SER A 60 5.85 -2.13 11.68
C SER A 60 5.08 -1.38 10.58
N TYR A 61 4.86 -2.00 9.43
CA TYR A 61 4.18 -1.37 8.29
C TYR A 61 2.74 -0.93 8.61
N PRO A 62 1.81 -1.80 9.04
CA PRO A 62 0.45 -1.38 9.39
C PRO A 62 0.40 -0.46 10.61
N LEU A 63 1.35 -0.56 11.54
CA LEU A 63 1.43 0.36 12.67
C LEU A 63 1.80 1.78 12.21
N LEU A 64 2.80 1.92 11.35
CA LEU A 64 3.18 3.21 10.79
C LEU A 64 2.09 3.78 9.86
N GLU A 65 1.35 2.92 9.12
CA GLU A 65 0.16 3.31 8.37
C GLU A 65 -0.89 3.93 9.30
N GLY A 66 -1.15 3.31 10.43
CA GLY A 66 -2.04 3.85 11.45
C GLY A 66 -1.56 5.18 12.03
N CYS A 67 -0.25 5.36 12.22
CA CYS A 67 0.34 6.65 12.62
C CYS A 67 0.13 7.73 11.54
N VAL A 68 0.25 7.38 10.26
CA VAL A 68 -0.03 8.30 9.15
C VAL A 68 -1.49 8.70 9.13
N ALA A 69 -2.41 7.73 9.23
CA ALA A 69 -3.84 7.98 9.32
C ALA A 69 -4.18 8.91 10.50
N TRP A 70 -3.58 8.68 11.66
CA TRP A 70 -3.73 9.55 12.82
C TRP A 70 -3.33 11.00 12.54
N VAL A 71 -2.16 11.23 11.94
CA VAL A 71 -1.68 12.59 11.63
C VAL A 71 -2.57 13.28 10.61
N ILE A 72 -3.03 12.56 9.58
CA ILE A 72 -3.88 13.08 8.52
C ILE A 72 -5.28 13.42 9.06
N VAL A 73 -5.93 12.48 9.76
CA VAL A 73 -7.30 12.64 10.24
C VAL A 73 -7.41 13.77 11.28
N ARG A 74 -6.40 13.97 12.11
CA ARG A 74 -6.34 15.10 13.06
C ARG A 74 -6.38 16.48 12.41
N SER A 75 -6.18 16.58 11.10
CA SER A 75 -6.40 17.86 10.39
C SER A 75 -7.88 18.27 10.39
N ARG A 76 -8.80 17.32 10.48
CA ARG A 76 -10.26 17.53 10.51
C ARG A 76 -10.88 17.23 11.87
N LEU A 77 -10.36 16.23 12.56
CA LEU A 77 -10.87 15.74 13.84
C LEU A 77 -9.75 15.84 14.90
N PRO A 78 -9.56 17.00 15.55
CA PRO A 78 -8.44 17.23 16.49
C PRO A 78 -8.39 16.23 17.65
N GLN A 79 -9.55 15.73 18.11
CA GLN A 79 -9.71 14.74 19.17
C GLN A 79 -9.37 13.30 18.73
N PHE A 80 -9.11 13.05 17.43
CA PHE A 80 -8.77 11.72 16.93
C PHE A 80 -7.49 11.21 17.57
N THR A 81 -7.59 10.07 18.24
CA THR A 81 -6.51 9.49 19.05
C THR A 81 -5.57 8.63 18.22
N LEU A 82 -4.34 8.41 18.69
CA LEU A 82 -3.39 7.48 18.07
C LEU A 82 -3.98 6.06 17.98
N ARG A 83 -4.69 5.61 19.03
CA ARG A 83 -5.36 4.30 19.04
C ARG A 83 -6.33 4.16 17.88
N GLN A 84 -7.16 5.17 17.65
CA GLN A 84 -8.08 5.19 16.51
C GLN A 84 -7.34 5.19 15.16
N GLY A 85 -6.20 5.87 15.07
CA GLY A 85 -5.33 5.82 13.89
C GLY A 85 -4.81 4.40 13.64
N LEU A 86 -4.33 3.70 14.68
CA LEU A 86 -3.90 2.30 14.57
C LEU A 86 -5.05 1.38 14.16
N ASP A 87 -6.25 1.59 14.70
CA ASP A 87 -7.45 0.85 14.28
C ASP A 87 -7.75 1.05 12.79
N VAL A 88 -7.64 2.29 12.26
CA VAL A 88 -7.76 2.57 10.82
C VAL A 88 -6.70 1.85 10.00
N GLY A 89 -5.45 1.81 10.45
CA GLY A 89 -4.36 1.07 9.81
C GLY A 89 -4.66 -0.43 9.71
N TRP A 90 -5.10 -1.06 10.80
CA TRP A 90 -5.50 -2.47 10.82
C TRP A 90 -6.71 -2.74 9.94
N CYS A 91 -7.74 -1.88 10.01
CA CYS A 91 -8.92 -1.97 9.16
C CYS A 91 -8.58 -1.88 7.66
N GLY A 92 -7.70 -0.96 7.29
CA GLY A 92 -7.23 -0.81 5.92
C GLY A 92 -6.46 -2.04 5.42
N THR A 93 -5.53 -2.54 6.22
CA THR A 93 -4.73 -3.73 5.87
C THR A 93 -5.59 -4.97 5.72
N PHE A 94 -6.48 -5.24 6.68
CA PHE A 94 -7.42 -6.37 6.63
C PHE A 94 -8.37 -6.24 5.43
N GLY A 95 -9.01 -5.06 5.28
CA GLY A 95 -9.92 -4.77 4.19
C GLY A 95 -9.29 -4.96 2.82
N ASN A 96 -8.03 -4.54 2.64
CA ASN A 96 -7.29 -4.71 1.39
C ASN A 96 -7.17 -6.17 0.99
N VAL A 97 -6.81 -7.05 1.93
CA VAL A 97 -6.60 -8.47 1.65
C VAL A 97 -7.95 -9.19 1.40
N VAL A 98 -8.93 -9.01 2.29
CA VAL A 98 -10.22 -9.72 2.22
C VAL A 98 -11.04 -9.35 0.98
N THR A 99 -10.84 -8.15 0.44
CA THR A 99 -11.57 -7.68 -0.76
C THR A 99 -10.72 -7.69 -2.03
N LEU A 100 -9.60 -8.37 -2.00
CA LEU A 100 -8.70 -8.51 -3.16
C LEU A 100 -8.18 -7.17 -3.70
N GLY A 101 -7.89 -6.23 -2.78
CA GLY A 101 -7.31 -4.93 -3.10
C GLY A 101 -8.31 -3.77 -3.18
N ALA A 102 -9.63 -4.03 -3.17
CA ALA A 102 -10.65 -2.99 -3.35
C ALA A 102 -11.20 -2.40 -2.05
N GLY A 103 -11.00 -3.05 -0.90
CA GLY A 103 -11.72 -2.73 0.34
C GLY A 103 -10.96 -1.96 1.40
N ALA A 104 -9.72 -1.59 1.17
CA ALA A 104 -8.97 -0.81 2.16
C ALA A 104 -9.72 0.49 2.51
N VAL A 105 -9.93 1.34 1.52
CA VAL A 105 -10.59 2.65 1.71
C VAL A 105 -12.04 2.52 2.21
N PRO A 106 -12.92 1.68 1.65
CA PRO A 106 -14.28 1.52 2.18
C PRO A 106 -14.33 1.12 3.66
N VAL A 107 -13.47 0.20 4.11
CA VAL A 107 -13.42 -0.25 5.51
C VAL A 107 -12.88 0.85 6.42
N GLN A 108 -11.84 1.57 5.99
CA GLN A 108 -11.33 2.74 6.70
C GLN A 108 -12.39 3.84 6.83
N LEU A 109 -13.12 4.15 5.75
CA LEU A 109 -14.17 5.16 5.74
C LEU A 109 -15.33 4.79 6.67
N TYR A 110 -15.72 3.51 6.72
CA TYR A 110 -16.71 3.05 7.68
C TYR A 110 -16.28 3.34 9.12
N TYR A 111 -15.01 3.02 9.46
CA TYR A 111 -14.45 3.31 10.79
C TYR A 111 -14.44 4.82 11.07
N LEU A 112 -13.93 5.62 10.15
CA LEU A 112 -13.81 7.07 10.29
C LEU A 112 -15.16 7.75 10.42
N HIS A 113 -16.16 7.29 9.68
CA HIS A 113 -17.52 7.81 9.79
C HIS A 113 -18.13 7.56 11.17
N LYS A 114 -17.95 6.35 11.70
CA LYS A 114 -18.37 6.03 13.08
C LYS A 114 -17.59 6.83 14.13
N ALA A 115 -16.35 7.20 13.86
CA ALA A 115 -15.54 8.06 14.72
C ALA A 115 -15.91 9.56 14.60
N GLY A 116 -16.93 9.92 13.81
CA GLY A 116 -17.45 11.30 13.68
C GLY A 116 -16.91 12.09 12.49
N LEU A 117 -16.20 11.45 11.54
CA LEU A 117 -15.72 12.12 10.32
C LEU A 117 -16.74 11.91 9.18
N PRO A 118 -17.29 12.97 8.55
CA PRO A 118 -18.19 12.84 7.40
C PRO A 118 -17.54 12.07 6.25
N LEU A 119 -18.33 11.29 5.49
CA LEU A 119 -17.82 10.41 4.43
C LEU A 119 -17.04 11.15 3.34
N GLY A 120 -17.52 12.30 2.88
CA GLY A 120 -16.85 13.09 1.83
C GLY A 120 -15.43 13.51 2.25
N PRO A 121 -15.27 14.30 3.33
CA PRO A 121 -13.96 14.65 3.87
C PRO A 121 -13.08 13.42 4.19
N GLY A 122 -13.66 12.34 4.73
CA GLY A 122 -12.97 11.10 4.98
C GLY A 122 -12.37 10.50 3.71
N ALA A 123 -13.16 10.42 2.63
CA ALA A 123 -12.70 9.93 1.33
C ALA A 123 -11.57 10.82 0.76
N GLY A 124 -11.70 12.14 0.87
CA GLY A 124 -10.66 13.08 0.48
C GLY A 124 -9.35 12.84 1.23
N LEU A 125 -9.40 12.68 2.56
CA LEU A 125 -8.22 12.44 3.39
C LEU A 125 -7.56 11.09 3.09
N MET A 126 -8.32 10.02 2.89
CA MET A 126 -7.76 8.70 2.53
C MET A 126 -7.16 8.71 1.12
N THR A 127 -7.74 9.46 0.18
CA THR A 127 -7.14 9.68 -1.13
C THR A 127 -5.82 10.44 -1.02
N LEU A 128 -5.74 11.46 -0.18
CA LEU A 128 -4.50 12.20 0.08
C LEU A 128 -3.44 11.32 0.73
N GLU A 129 -3.83 10.45 1.67
CA GLU A 129 -2.93 9.46 2.27
C GLU A 129 -2.28 8.60 1.18
N TYR A 130 -3.08 8.08 0.24
CA TYR A 130 -2.60 7.32 -0.91
C TYR A 130 -1.66 8.15 -1.79
N VAL A 131 -1.97 9.42 -2.06
CA VAL A 131 -1.11 10.33 -2.85
C VAL A 131 0.21 10.60 -2.15
N PHE A 132 0.21 10.85 -0.83
CA PHE A 132 1.43 11.00 -0.04
C PHE A 132 2.27 9.72 -0.07
N HIS A 133 1.64 8.55 0.07
CA HIS A 133 2.32 7.27 -0.05
C HIS A 133 3.02 7.11 -1.41
N LYS A 134 2.29 7.30 -2.51
CA LYS A 134 2.85 7.17 -3.86
C LYS A 134 3.93 8.21 -4.15
N SER A 135 3.76 9.45 -3.68
CA SER A 135 4.78 10.50 -3.79
C SER A 135 6.05 10.13 -3.02
N THR A 136 5.91 9.54 -1.83
CA THR A 136 7.07 9.09 -1.04
C THR A 136 7.77 7.90 -1.71
N VAL A 137 7.02 6.96 -2.29
CA VAL A 137 7.60 5.85 -3.07
C VAL A 137 8.42 6.39 -4.24
N LEU A 138 7.86 7.36 -5.00
CA LEU A 138 8.56 8.00 -6.12
C LEU A 138 9.84 8.72 -5.65
N LEU A 139 9.72 9.55 -4.62
CA LEU A 139 10.86 10.29 -4.07
C LEU A 139 11.95 9.33 -3.57
N TYR A 140 11.57 8.29 -2.83
CA TYR A 140 12.49 7.29 -2.30
C TYR A 140 13.25 6.58 -3.44
N ALA A 141 12.53 6.08 -4.44
CA ALA A 141 13.13 5.41 -5.59
C ALA A 141 14.04 6.36 -6.39
N THR A 142 13.65 7.63 -6.55
CA THR A 142 14.47 8.64 -7.21
C THR A 142 15.80 8.86 -6.48
N VAL A 143 15.73 9.02 -5.15
CA VAL A 143 16.93 9.19 -4.31
C VAL A 143 17.84 7.95 -4.43
N MET A 144 17.27 6.74 -4.36
CA MET A 144 18.06 5.52 -4.50
C MET A 144 18.68 5.37 -5.91
N LEU A 145 17.94 5.74 -6.96
CA LEU A 145 18.46 5.77 -8.33
C LEU A 145 19.65 6.74 -8.47
N LEU A 146 19.53 7.94 -7.90
CA LEU A 146 20.61 8.92 -7.94
C LEU A 146 21.84 8.46 -7.16
N LEU A 147 21.66 7.83 -6.00
CA LEU A 147 22.76 7.33 -5.17
C LEU A 147 23.44 6.10 -5.77
N GLN A 148 22.71 5.25 -6.48
CA GLN A 148 23.20 3.95 -6.96
C GLN A 148 23.26 3.87 -8.50
N HIS A 149 23.18 5.00 -9.23
CA HIS A 149 23.13 5.00 -10.70
C HIS A 149 24.34 4.30 -11.35
N ARG A 150 25.54 4.48 -10.80
CA ARG A 150 26.77 3.84 -11.32
C ARG A 150 26.71 2.32 -11.15
N TRP A 151 26.30 1.87 -9.97
CA TRP A 151 26.16 0.44 -9.70
C TRP A 151 25.09 -0.18 -10.59
N LEU A 152 23.92 0.48 -10.72
CA LEU A 152 22.86 -0.01 -11.58
C LEU A 152 23.32 -0.11 -13.03
N ALA A 153 23.95 0.91 -13.58
CA ALA A 153 24.45 0.92 -14.96
C ALA A 153 25.48 -0.20 -15.23
N ALA A 154 26.35 -0.50 -14.26
CA ALA A 154 27.34 -1.56 -14.38
C ALA A 154 26.73 -2.97 -14.28
N ASN A 155 25.57 -3.14 -13.67
CA ASN A 155 24.92 -4.43 -13.39
C ASN A 155 23.61 -4.63 -14.15
N THR A 156 23.23 -3.71 -15.05
CA THR A 156 22.00 -3.79 -15.83
C THR A 156 22.16 -4.77 -16.98
N THR A 157 21.58 -5.96 -16.84
CA THR A 157 21.59 -7.02 -17.87
C THR A 157 20.16 -7.53 -18.12
N GLY A 158 19.91 -8.08 -19.29
CA GLY A 158 18.63 -8.73 -19.61
C GLY A 158 17.40 -7.83 -19.40
N VAL A 159 16.45 -8.31 -18.62
CA VAL A 159 15.18 -7.61 -18.34
C VAL A 159 15.38 -6.33 -17.53
N MET A 160 16.44 -6.23 -16.73
CA MET A 160 16.70 -5.05 -15.91
C MET A 160 16.90 -3.76 -16.71
N ARG A 161 17.30 -3.84 -17.98
CA ARG A 161 17.43 -2.66 -18.86
C ARG A 161 16.10 -1.92 -19.08
N TYR A 162 14.97 -2.57 -18.85
CA TYR A 162 13.64 -1.96 -18.98
C TYR A 162 13.13 -1.31 -17.68
N LEU A 163 13.83 -1.50 -16.55
CA LEU A 163 13.45 -0.89 -15.26
C LEU A 163 13.36 0.65 -15.31
N PRO A 164 14.29 1.38 -15.96
CA PRO A 164 14.15 2.84 -16.08
C PRO A 164 12.90 3.27 -16.85
N MET A 165 12.50 2.51 -17.87
CA MET A 165 11.26 2.80 -18.62
C MET A 165 10.03 2.55 -17.75
N ALA A 166 9.96 1.42 -17.04
CA ALA A 166 8.89 1.13 -16.10
C ALA A 166 8.80 2.21 -15.00
N TYR A 167 9.94 2.64 -14.46
CA TYR A 167 10.03 3.75 -13.53
C TYR A 167 9.45 5.04 -14.14
N ALA A 168 9.86 5.42 -15.34
CA ALA A 168 9.41 6.65 -15.98
C ALA A 168 7.88 6.67 -16.19
N VAL A 169 7.29 5.56 -16.65
CA VAL A 169 5.84 5.43 -16.83
C VAL A 169 5.10 5.62 -15.51
N VAL A 170 5.50 4.90 -14.46
CA VAL A 170 4.85 5.01 -13.15
C VAL A 170 5.09 6.39 -12.54
N ALA A 171 6.28 6.98 -12.72
CA ALA A 171 6.59 8.33 -12.26
C ALA A 171 5.65 9.37 -12.89
N VAL A 172 5.40 9.29 -14.20
CA VAL A 172 4.44 10.18 -14.89
C VAL A 172 3.03 10.04 -14.30
N ILE A 173 2.57 8.81 -14.04
CA ILE A 173 1.26 8.55 -13.44
C ILE A 173 1.18 9.18 -12.03
N ILE A 174 2.22 8.99 -11.20
CA ILE A 174 2.25 9.56 -9.84
C ILE A 174 2.28 11.10 -9.90
N VAL A 175 3.09 11.68 -10.78
CA VAL A 175 3.16 13.15 -10.96
C VAL A 175 1.81 13.68 -11.42
N ALA A 176 1.13 13.04 -12.36
CA ALA A 176 -0.21 13.42 -12.79
C ALA A 176 -1.23 13.37 -11.62
N LEU A 177 -1.15 12.33 -10.78
CA LEU A 177 -1.99 12.19 -9.59
C LEU A 177 -1.72 13.32 -8.56
N VAL A 178 -0.47 13.65 -8.31
CA VAL A 178 -0.08 14.77 -7.43
C VAL A 178 -0.59 16.09 -7.99
N LEU A 179 -0.39 16.34 -9.29
CA LEU A 179 -0.87 17.55 -9.95
C LEU A 179 -2.40 17.67 -9.90
N LEU A 180 -3.13 16.56 -10.01
CA LEU A 180 -4.58 16.55 -9.84
C LEU A 180 -5.00 17.02 -8.42
N CYS A 181 -4.21 16.69 -7.40
CA CYS A 181 -4.49 17.13 -6.02
C CYS A 181 -4.12 18.59 -5.78
N VAL A 182 -3.03 19.09 -6.38
CA VAL A 182 -2.41 20.38 -6.02
C VAL A 182 -2.73 21.49 -7.02
N SER A 183 -2.83 21.16 -8.32
CA SER A 183 -2.91 22.15 -9.39
C SER A 183 -4.35 22.48 -9.79
N PRO A 184 -4.81 23.73 -9.60
CA PRO A 184 -6.13 24.14 -10.09
C PRO A 184 -6.28 23.99 -11.61
N LEU A 185 -5.18 24.16 -12.37
CA LEU A 185 -5.18 23.99 -13.83
C LEU A 185 -5.52 22.55 -14.23
N VAL A 186 -4.89 21.57 -13.56
CA VAL A 186 -5.14 20.15 -13.82
C VAL A 186 -6.55 19.74 -13.37
N GLN A 187 -7.03 20.29 -12.24
CA GLN A 187 -8.41 20.09 -11.79
C GLN A 187 -9.42 20.67 -12.80
N ASN A 188 -9.15 21.86 -13.36
CA ASN A 188 -10.00 22.46 -14.39
C ASN A 188 -9.96 21.65 -15.69
N LEU A 189 -8.80 21.14 -16.10
CA LEU A 189 -8.67 20.23 -17.24
C LEU A 189 -9.48 18.94 -16.99
N ALA A 190 -9.40 18.36 -15.81
CA ALA A 190 -10.20 17.17 -15.44
C ALA A 190 -11.71 17.46 -15.51
N ARG A 191 -12.17 18.63 -14.99
CA ARG A 191 -13.58 19.06 -15.09
C ARG A 191 -14.00 19.24 -16.56
N TRP A 192 -13.14 19.81 -17.38
CA TRP A 192 -13.40 19.99 -18.80
C TRP A 192 -13.53 18.62 -19.52
N LEU A 193 -12.60 17.68 -19.26
CA LEU A 193 -12.66 16.31 -19.79
C LEU A 193 -13.94 15.58 -19.39
N LEU A 194 -14.38 15.72 -18.13
CA LEU A 194 -15.66 15.18 -17.67
C LEU A 194 -16.87 15.77 -18.41
N GLY A 195 -16.70 16.94 -19.06
CA GLY A 195 -17.71 17.55 -19.90
C GLY A 195 -18.02 16.77 -21.20
N PHE A 196 -17.06 15.97 -21.67
CA PHE A 196 -17.23 15.15 -22.89
C PHE A 196 -17.93 13.81 -22.66
N LEU A 197 -18.27 13.47 -21.41
CA LEU A 197 -18.98 12.23 -21.12
C LEU A 197 -20.37 12.21 -21.75
N PRO A 198 -20.87 11.03 -22.15
CA PRO A 198 -22.20 10.88 -22.74
C PRO A 198 -23.30 11.45 -21.85
N LYS A 199 -24.31 12.08 -22.46
CA LYS A 199 -25.41 12.75 -21.73
C LYS A 199 -26.49 11.77 -21.23
N THR A 200 -26.23 10.47 -21.13
CA THR A 200 -27.16 9.52 -20.55
C THR A 200 -27.26 9.69 -19.04
N GLU A 201 -28.41 9.44 -18.46
CA GLU A 201 -28.71 9.64 -17.03
C GLU A 201 -27.64 8.99 -16.12
N LYS A 202 -27.25 7.75 -16.43
CA LYS A 202 -26.19 7.02 -15.71
C LYS A 202 -24.84 7.73 -15.72
N TRP A 203 -24.45 8.34 -16.86
CA TRP A 203 -23.19 9.06 -16.99
C TRP A 203 -23.26 10.45 -16.37
N GLN A 204 -24.42 11.09 -16.38
CA GLN A 204 -24.62 12.37 -15.71
C GLN A 204 -24.49 12.22 -14.19
N GLN A 205 -25.08 11.16 -13.60
CA GLN A 205 -24.93 10.89 -12.18
C GLN A 205 -23.48 10.61 -11.80
N ARG A 206 -22.78 9.75 -12.57
CA ARG A 206 -21.34 9.51 -12.35
C ARG A 206 -20.48 10.77 -12.48
N ARG A 207 -20.79 11.63 -13.45
CA ARG A 207 -20.13 12.91 -13.62
C ARG A 207 -20.32 13.81 -12.40
N ALA A 208 -21.51 13.89 -11.86
CA ALA A 208 -21.79 14.67 -10.65
C ALA A 208 -20.99 14.13 -9.47
N ASP A 209 -20.97 12.81 -9.25
CA ASP A 209 -20.20 12.16 -8.19
C ASP A 209 -18.69 12.44 -8.33
N TRP A 210 -18.14 12.37 -9.54
CA TRP A 210 -16.73 12.64 -9.79
C TRP A 210 -16.37 14.11 -9.62
N LEU A 211 -17.24 15.04 -10.01
CA LEU A 211 -17.06 16.47 -9.78
C LEU A 211 -17.05 16.81 -8.29
N GLU A 212 -17.97 16.22 -7.53
CA GLU A 212 -18.02 16.36 -6.07
C GLU A 212 -16.73 15.82 -5.43
N GLN A 213 -16.29 14.61 -5.82
CA GLN A 213 -15.04 14.03 -5.33
C GLN A 213 -13.82 14.90 -5.65
N LEU A 214 -13.77 15.49 -6.85
CA LEU A 214 -12.69 16.39 -7.26
C LEU A 214 -12.67 17.67 -6.42
N GLU A 215 -13.83 18.21 -6.09
CA GLU A 215 -13.97 19.41 -5.25
C GLU A 215 -13.54 19.13 -3.82
N VAL A 216 -14.00 18.02 -3.24
CA VAL A 216 -13.61 17.56 -1.91
C VAL A 216 -12.09 17.35 -1.87
N LEU A 217 -11.53 16.63 -2.84
CA LEU A 217 -10.09 16.39 -2.93
C LEU A 217 -9.30 17.70 -3.01
N GLY A 218 -9.71 18.63 -3.84
CA GLY A 218 -9.06 19.94 -3.98
C GLY A 218 -9.13 20.78 -2.70
N THR A 219 -10.23 20.70 -1.96
CA THR A 219 -10.42 21.40 -0.69
C THR A 219 -9.55 20.81 0.41
N GLU A 220 -9.56 19.48 0.57
CA GLU A 220 -8.73 18.77 1.56
C GLU A 220 -7.24 18.94 1.26
N SER A 221 -6.85 18.88 -0.03
CA SER A 221 -5.47 19.09 -0.46
C SER A 221 -4.95 20.46 -0.05
N ARG A 222 -5.69 21.53 -0.39
CA ARG A 222 -5.29 22.91 -0.03
C ARG A 222 -5.16 23.08 1.47
N ARG A 223 -6.11 22.52 2.23
CA ARG A 223 -6.10 22.59 3.69
C ARG A 223 -4.89 21.85 4.28
N LEU A 224 -4.63 20.62 3.84
CA LEU A 224 -3.53 19.82 4.37
C LEU A 224 -2.17 20.41 3.98
N LEU A 225 -2.02 20.87 2.73
CA LEU A 225 -0.78 21.44 2.22
C LEU A 225 -0.44 22.82 2.82
N ALA A 226 -1.43 23.51 3.37
CA ALA A 226 -1.19 24.74 4.15
C ALA A 226 -0.48 24.45 5.48
N ASP A 227 -0.64 23.26 6.06
CA ASP A 227 0.03 22.81 7.29
C ASP A 227 1.34 22.08 6.94
N LYS A 228 2.37 22.84 6.60
CA LYS A 228 3.70 22.33 6.20
C LYS A 228 4.32 21.38 7.24
N PRO A 229 4.31 21.68 8.56
CA PRO A 229 4.81 20.77 9.58
C PRO A 229 4.10 19.40 9.57
N ARG A 230 2.79 19.40 9.34
CA ARG A 230 2.01 18.15 9.25
C ARG A 230 2.37 17.36 8.00
N CYS A 231 2.49 18.03 6.85
CA CYS A 231 2.95 17.38 5.62
C CYS A 231 4.33 16.74 5.81
N LEU A 232 5.27 17.42 6.45
CA LEU A 232 6.59 16.87 6.73
C LEU A 232 6.52 15.64 7.62
N LYS A 233 5.68 15.65 8.67
CA LYS A 233 5.44 14.47 9.52
C LYS A 233 4.87 13.29 8.72
N ILE A 234 3.92 13.55 7.82
CA ILE A 234 3.34 12.51 6.96
C ILE A 234 4.42 11.91 6.06
N PHE A 235 5.22 12.75 5.38
CA PHE A 235 6.32 12.28 4.54
C PHE A 235 7.36 11.49 5.35
N ALA A 236 7.73 11.95 6.54
CA ALA A 236 8.69 11.25 7.40
C ALA A 236 8.18 9.87 7.84
N LEU A 237 6.91 9.79 8.26
CA LEU A 237 6.28 8.51 8.62
C LEU A 237 6.16 7.57 7.42
N GLN A 238 5.77 8.08 6.26
CA GLN A 238 5.71 7.29 5.02
C GLN A 238 7.11 6.81 4.60
N ALA A 239 8.14 7.67 4.69
CA ALA A 239 9.52 7.30 4.38
C ALA A 239 10.04 6.23 5.35
N LEU A 240 9.77 6.37 6.66
CA LEU A 240 10.13 5.37 7.67
C LEU A 240 9.44 4.03 7.42
N LYS A 241 8.16 4.05 7.07
CA LYS A 241 7.39 2.86 6.70
C LYS A 241 8.00 2.14 5.49
N LEU A 242 8.32 2.89 4.43
CA LEU A 242 8.96 2.34 3.23
C LEU A 242 10.36 1.84 3.50
N PHE A 243 11.15 2.58 4.29
CA PHE A 243 12.48 2.15 4.70
C PHE A 243 12.43 0.79 5.39
N GLY A 244 11.53 0.61 6.37
CA GLY A 244 11.32 -0.68 7.04
C GLY A 244 10.94 -1.78 6.05
N LEU A 245 9.95 -1.54 5.18
CA LEU A 245 9.52 -2.51 4.18
C LEU A 245 10.67 -2.91 3.24
N PHE A 246 11.49 -1.94 2.80
CA PHE A 246 12.60 -2.18 1.88
C PHE A 246 13.82 -2.81 2.55
N CYS A 247 13.91 -2.75 3.90
CA CYS A 247 14.90 -3.51 4.67
C CYS A 247 14.63 -5.01 4.68
N LEU A 248 13.35 -5.43 4.53
CA LEU A 248 12.99 -6.85 4.64
C LEU A 248 13.78 -7.77 3.70
N PRO A 249 13.87 -7.52 2.38
CA PRO A 249 14.66 -8.39 1.51
C PRO A 249 16.13 -8.44 1.90
N TYR A 250 16.71 -7.32 2.36
CA TYR A 250 18.09 -7.28 2.85
C TYR A 250 18.28 -8.17 4.08
N LEU A 251 17.39 -8.06 5.06
CA LEU A 251 17.45 -8.91 6.25
C LEU A 251 17.29 -10.39 5.89
N CYS A 252 16.37 -10.73 5.00
CA CYS A 252 16.20 -12.09 4.50
C CYS A 252 17.46 -12.63 3.84
N ILE A 253 18.07 -11.87 2.92
CA ILE A 253 19.32 -12.23 2.23
C ILE A 253 20.45 -12.44 3.24
N ARG A 254 20.63 -11.51 4.18
CA ARG A 254 21.73 -11.57 5.17
C ARG A 254 21.57 -12.70 6.17
N PHE A 255 20.35 -12.92 6.67
CA PHE A 255 20.08 -13.98 7.66
C PHE A 255 20.17 -15.37 7.05
N MET A 256 19.92 -15.52 5.75
CA MET A 256 20.15 -16.75 5.00
C MET A 256 21.61 -16.95 4.57
N GLY A 257 22.55 -16.07 4.98
CA GLY A 257 23.97 -16.18 4.63
C GLY A 257 24.28 -15.89 3.16
N LEU A 258 23.32 -15.31 2.41
CA LEU A 258 23.48 -14.97 1.01
C LEU A 258 24.13 -13.59 0.90
N SER A 259 25.09 -13.41 -0.04
CA SER A 259 25.97 -12.25 0.09
C SER A 259 26.29 -11.43 -1.15
N PRO A 260 25.57 -11.43 -2.26
CA PRO A 260 26.04 -10.65 -3.41
C PRO A 260 25.67 -9.17 -3.37
N LEU A 261 24.73 -8.75 -2.48
CA LEU A 261 24.14 -7.41 -2.53
C LEU A 261 24.38 -6.62 -1.24
N GLY A 262 24.83 -5.38 -1.40
CA GLY A 262 24.93 -4.40 -0.31
C GLY A 262 23.58 -3.82 0.09
N PHE A 263 23.51 -3.20 1.28
CA PHE A 263 22.28 -2.62 1.83
C PHE A 263 21.59 -1.65 0.87
N TRP A 264 22.32 -0.65 0.37
CA TRP A 264 21.74 0.37 -0.52
C TRP A 264 21.33 -0.17 -1.89
N GLN A 265 22.00 -1.23 -2.35
CA GLN A 265 21.64 -1.93 -3.58
C GLN A 265 20.29 -2.63 -3.42
N VAL A 266 20.08 -3.32 -2.30
CA VAL A 266 18.79 -3.96 -2.00
C VAL A 266 17.67 -2.91 -1.81
N GLN A 267 17.95 -1.77 -1.17
CA GLN A 267 17.00 -0.67 -1.05
C GLN A 267 16.56 -0.16 -2.45
N LEU A 268 17.50 0.04 -3.35
CA LEU A 268 17.21 0.40 -4.74
C LEU A 268 16.36 -0.67 -5.43
N LEU A 269 16.83 -1.91 -5.42
CA LEU A 269 16.16 -3.02 -6.10
C LEU A 269 14.73 -3.23 -5.58
N THR A 270 14.53 -3.13 -4.25
CA THR A 270 13.19 -3.27 -3.66
C THR A 270 12.28 -2.12 -4.04
N SER A 271 12.80 -0.89 -4.10
CA SER A 271 12.02 0.26 -4.58
C SER A 271 11.60 0.10 -6.04
N LEU A 272 12.50 -0.35 -6.92
CA LEU A 272 12.21 -0.63 -8.33
C LEU A 272 11.26 -1.83 -8.50
N MET A 273 11.42 -2.87 -7.70
CA MET A 273 10.49 -4.01 -7.64
C MET A 273 9.05 -3.53 -7.37
N LEU A 274 8.87 -2.58 -6.44
CA LEU A 274 7.56 -2.04 -6.14
C LEU A 274 6.97 -1.28 -7.35
N PHE A 275 7.79 -0.56 -8.13
CA PHE A 275 7.36 0.08 -9.37
C PHE A 275 6.91 -0.95 -10.41
N VAL A 276 7.69 -2.01 -10.63
CA VAL A 276 7.33 -3.11 -11.54
C VAL A 276 6.04 -3.78 -11.09
N SER A 277 5.92 -4.06 -9.80
CA SER A 277 4.71 -4.65 -9.21
C SER A 277 3.45 -3.80 -9.47
N ASN A 278 3.57 -2.46 -9.40
CA ASN A 278 2.44 -1.57 -9.69
C ASN A 278 2.02 -1.56 -11.17
N ALA A 279 2.90 -1.96 -12.09
CA ALA A 279 2.61 -2.08 -13.52
C ALA A 279 2.02 -3.44 -13.91
N LEU A 280 2.07 -4.44 -13.01
CA LEU A 280 1.57 -5.78 -13.26
C LEU A 280 0.14 -5.96 -12.73
N PRO A 281 -0.65 -6.85 -13.33
CA PRO A 281 -1.96 -7.22 -12.77
C PRO A 281 -1.81 -7.69 -11.33
N ASN A 282 -2.67 -7.16 -10.46
CA ASN A 282 -2.55 -7.34 -9.02
C ASN A 282 -3.89 -7.77 -8.42
N VAL A 283 -3.86 -8.85 -7.64
CA VAL A 283 -5.00 -9.29 -6.84
C VAL A 283 -4.57 -9.34 -5.38
N ALA A 284 -4.95 -8.32 -4.60
CA ALA A 284 -4.56 -8.17 -3.18
C ALA A 284 -3.03 -8.18 -2.92
N GLY A 285 -2.22 -7.72 -3.86
CA GLY A 285 -0.76 -7.78 -3.76
C GLY A 285 -0.15 -9.15 -4.06
N MET A 286 -0.93 -10.11 -4.56
CA MET A 286 -0.44 -11.43 -4.97
C MET A 286 -0.24 -11.51 -6.48
N GLY A 287 0.76 -12.24 -6.92
CA GLY A 287 1.17 -12.39 -8.30
C GLY A 287 2.12 -11.30 -8.78
N SER A 288 1.74 -10.03 -8.65
CA SER A 288 2.55 -8.91 -9.12
C SER A 288 3.85 -8.72 -8.32
N ILE A 289 3.81 -8.85 -7.00
CA ILE A 289 4.99 -8.72 -6.14
C ILE A 289 5.93 -9.91 -6.34
N GLU A 290 5.41 -11.14 -6.39
CA GLU A 290 6.20 -12.33 -6.65
C GLU A 290 6.93 -12.25 -7.99
N THR A 291 6.19 -11.92 -9.05
CA THR A 291 6.77 -11.76 -10.40
C THR A 291 7.81 -10.63 -10.43
N ALA A 292 7.51 -9.48 -9.85
CA ALA A 292 8.45 -8.36 -9.78
C ALA A 292 9.69 -8.71 -8.96
N PHE A 293 9.54 -9.44 -7.84
CA PHE A 293 10.64 -9.91 -7.01
C PHE A 293 11.57 -10.83 -7.80
N LEU A 294 10.99 -11.83 -8.46
CA LEU A 294 11.75 -12.78 -9.28
C LEU A 294 12.48 -12.10 -10.45
N LEU A 295 11.82 -11.15 -11.11
CA LEU A 295 12.42 -10.38 -12.21
C LEU A 295 13.61 -9.53 -11.75
N VAL A 296 13.51 -8.90 -10.59
CA VAL A 296 14.51 -7.97 -10.08
C VAL A 296 15.64 -8.73 -9.37
N PHE A 297 15.32 -9.57 -8.39
CA PHE A 297 16.31 -10.27 -7.58
C PHE A 297 16.86 -11.55 -8.22
N GLY A 298 16.12 -12.16 -9.15
CA GLY A 298 16.58 -13.35 -9.88
C GLY A 298 17.78 -13.10 -10.80
N SER A 299 18.12 -11.82 -11.06
CA SER A 299 19.37 -11.48 -11.75
C SER A 299 20.62 -11.54 -10.86
N PHE A 300 20.44 -11.60 -9.53
CA PHE A 300 21.54 -11.55 -8.54
C PHE A 300 21.62 -12.78 -7.65
N LEU A 301 20.53 -13.53 -7.52
CA LEU A 301 20.40 -14.71 -6.67
C LEU A 301 20.13 -15.94 -7.54
N LYS A 302 20.60 -17.09 -7.11
CA LYS A 302 20.26 -18.36 -7.74
C LYS A 302 18.76 -18.67 -7.54
N ARG A 303 18.20 -19.52 -8.39
CA ARG A 303 16.75 -19.78 -8.40
C ARG A 303 16.19 -20.23 -7.04
N GLY A 304 16.84 -21.16 -6.36
CA GLY A 304 16.43 -21.62 -5.02
C GLY A 304 16.58 -20.52 -3.96
N GLU A 305 17.69 -19.75 -4.02
CA GLU A 305 17.94 -18.65 -3.09
C GLU A 305 16.88 -17.55 -3.20
N VAL A 306 16.58 -17.11 -4.43
CA VAL A 306 15.55 -16.06 -4.64
C VAL A 306 14.18 -16.51 -4.18
N MET A 307 13.84 -17.79 -4.36
CA MET A 307 12.56 -18.35 -3.89
C MET A 307 12.49 -18.38 -2.36
N SER A 308 13.56 -18.79 -1.68
CA SER A 308 13.63 -18.79 -0.21
C SER A 308 13.53 -17.38 0.38
N VAL A 309 14.25 -16.41 -0.19
CA VAL A 309 14.17 -15.00 0.23
C VAL A 309 12.78 -14.44 0.00
N LEU A 310 12.17 -14.70 -1.17
CA LEU A 310 10.82 -14.27 -1.48
C LEU A 310 9.81 -14.85 -0.50
N MET A 311 9.91 -16.13 -0.15
CA MET A 311 8.98 -16.78 0.78
C MET A 311 9.06 -16.14 2.17
N LEU A 312 10.27 -15.95 2.72
CA LEU A 312 10.44 -15.28 4.02
C LEU A 312 9.94 -13.83 3.98
N TYR A 313 10.26 -13.11 2.91
CA TYR A 313 9.73 -11.76 2.67
C TYR A 313 8.20 -11.75 2.68
N ARG A 314 7.54 -12.70 2.01
CA ARG A 314 6.07 -12.79 1.96
C ARG A 314 5.47 -13.21 3.30
N ILE A 315 6.12 -14.11 4.03
CA ILE A 315 5.70 -14.47 5.40
C ILE A 315 5.64 -13.20 6.26
N ALA A 316 6.69 -12.39 6.24
CA ALA A 316 6.81 -11.21 7.08
C ALA A 316 5.95 -10.03 6.61
N SER A 317 5.88 -9.78 5.29
CA SER A 317 5.22 -8.58 4.74
C SER A 317 3.75 -8.78 4.37
N TYR A 318 3.29 -10.03 4.28
CA TYR A 318 1.92 -10.33 3.84
C TYR A 318 1.18 -11.28 4.79
N TYR A 319 1.63 -12.53 4.97
CA TYR A 319 0.85 -13.54 5.69
C TYR A 319 0.70 -13.24 7.18
N VAL A 320 1.80 -12.92 7.86
CA VAL A 320 1.76 -12.58 9.30
C VAL A 320 1.06 -11.23 9.51
N VAL A 321 1.29 -10.27 8.62
CA VAL A 321 0.61 -8.97 8.65
C VAL A 321 -0.89 -9.14 8.45
N PHE A 322 -1.32 -10.00 7.54
CA PHE A 322 -2.75 -10.33 7.36
C PHE A 322 -3.35 -10.96 8.62
N ALA A 323 -2.71 -11.98 9.19
CA ALA A 323 -3.19 -12.62 10.40
C ALA A 323 -3.29 -11.63 11.58
N ALA A 324 -2.28 -10.79 11.77
CA ALA A 324 -2.29 -9.75 12.78
C ALA A 324 -3.38 -8.69 12.51
N SER A 325 -3.58 -8.30 11.24
CA SER A 325 -4.62 -7.32 10.86
C SER A 325 -6.03 -7.86 11.07
N ALA A 326 -6.25 -9.17 10.94
CA ALA A 326 -7.53 -9.78 11.28
C ALA A 326 -7.85 -9.60 12.77
N VAL A 327 -6.89 -9.88 13.65
CA VAL A 327 -7.02 -9.64 15.10
C VAL A 327 -7.25 -8.15 15.37
N GLY A 328 -6.42 -7.28 14.77
CA GLY A 328 -6.55 -5.82 14.89
C GLY A 328 -7.91 -5.30 14.43
N PHE A 329 -8.45 -5.83 13.34
CA PHE A 329 -9.80 -5.49 12.85
C PHE A 329 -10.90 -5.84 13.87
N PHE A 330 -10.87 -7.03 14.47
CA PHE A 330 -11.86 -7.40 15.49
C PHE A 330 -11.73 -6.54 16.77
N ILE A 331 -10.51 -6.15 17.14
CA ILE A 331 -10.28 -5.20 18.23
C ILE A 331 -10.87 -3.83 17.87
N ALA A 332 -10.59 -3.33 16.67
CA ALA A 332 -11.14 -2.07 16.16
C ALA A 332 -12.67 -2.04 16.17
N GLN A 333 -13.32 -3.17 15.80
CA GLN A 333 -14.79 -3.29 15.86
C GLN A 333 -15.32 -3.20 17.29
N ARG A 334 -14.60 -3.75 18.28
CA ARG A 334 -14.97 -3.60 19.70
C ARG A 334 -14.83 -2.15 20.16
N HIS A 335 -13.79 -1.45 19.73
CA HIS A 335 -13.62 -0.02 20.03
C HIS A 335 -14.76 0.81 19.42
N LEU A 336 -15.17 0.52 18.18
CA LEU A 336 -16.30 1.19 17.54
C LEU A 336 -17.61 0.97 18.28
N ALA A 337 -17.85 -0.23 18.80
CA ALA A 337 -19.05 -0.54 19.58
C ALA A 337 -19.14 0.24 20.91
N GLN A 338 -18.00 0.75 21.40
CA GLN A 338 -17.92 1.57 22.60
C GLN A 338 -18.01 3.07 22.34
N MET A 339 -17.96 3.50 21.06
CA MET A 339 -18.16 4.90 20.69
C MET A 339 -19.66 5.22 20.69
N GLU A 340 -20.03 6.36 21.25
CA GLU A 340 -21.41 6.86 21.11
C GLU A 340 -21.71 7.10 19.62
N PRO A 341 -22.91 6.75 19.14
CA PRO A 341 -23.29 7.07 17.76
C PRO A 341 -23.20 8.59 17.54
N PRO A 342 -22.77 9.04 16.34
CA PRO A 342 -22.74 10.46 16.03
C PRO A 342 -24.13 11.03 16.25
N LYS A 343 -24.25 12.12 17.04
CA LYS A 343 -25.50 12.85 17.20
C LYS A 343 -25.90 13.33 15.81
N GLU A 344 -27.01 12.79 15.31
CA GLU A 344 -27.63 13.29 14.08
C GLU A 344 -28.04 14.74 14.34
N GLY A 345 -27.32 15.69 13.72
CA GLY A 345 -27.60 17.12 13.72
C GLY A 345 -28.22 17.55 12.42
#